data_dc7f26fc4f931ca3a468c5b60e241075
#
_entry.id   dc7f26fc4f931ca3a468c5b60e241075
#
_cell.length_a   1.000
_cell.length_b   1.000
_cell.length_c   1.000
_cell.angle_alpha   90.00
_cell.angle_beta   90.00
_cell.angle_gamma   90.00
#
_symmetry.space_group_name_H-M   'P 1'
#
loop_
_entity.id
_entity.type
_entity.pdbx_description
1 polymer ?
#
loop_
_entity_poly.entity_id
_entity_poly.type
_entity_poly.pdbx_seq_one_letter_code
_entity_poly.pdbx_strand_id
1 'polypeptide(L)'
;MAYPVDNIIPVNVIISPSGLGYANFSSAFAFADQADLAALVTFAANTYRDYSTTSEVAEDFATDSPIYHIATRYFAQIPKPPQLSVWMKDPLDTDIVDTLNKAADEAWRYHQFLKLSDLTEANALAVGDWGDANSRPIWATFSAAGILDPQSDTDIMSVLKAKGNRHMFAGFKSAAQVTTDPTQAYAMCQLAAAFHKFRPNGQRTAITGEFQVLPGVMGDDLSTTAYNALTSKNGVFFTQVELAGQTDNSRVINSKSMSSFGEFIDDVINLDVLKNYLQVDGYNYNA
;
A
#
# COMPACT_ATOMS: atom_id res chain seq x y z
N MET A 1 41.15 -4.20 29.32
CA MET A 1 40.51 -3.10 28.56
C MET A 1 39.06 -3.44 28.40
N ALA A 2 38.14 -2.61 28.92
CA ALA A 2 36.71 -2.82 28.71
C ALA A 2 36.35 -2.22 27.33
N TYR A 3 35.67 -2.99 26.48
CA TYR A 3 35.15 -2.48 25.20
C TYR A 3 33.98 -1.55 25.47
N PRO A 4 33.87 -0.39 24.80
CA PRO A 4 32.71 0.48 24.90
C PRO A 4 31.45 -0.27 24.44
N VAL A 5 30.36 -0.11 25.19
CA VAL A 5 29.08 -0.76 24.90
C VAL A 5 28.57 -0.40 23.49
N ASP A 6 28.83 0.82 23.03
CA ASP A 6 28.44 1.32 21.70
C ASP A 6 29.08 0.55 20.54
N ASN A 7 30.21 -0.13 20.76
CA ASN A 7 30.84 -0.99 19.76
C ASN A 7 30.28 -2.41 19.73
N ILE A 8 29.53 -2.79 20.78
CA ILE A 8 28.90 -4.12 20.92
C ILE A 8 27.44 -4.04 20.48
N ILE A 9 26.80 -2.92 20.74
CA ILE A 9 25.40 -2.67 20.41
C ILE A 9 25.29 -1.30 19.75
N PRO A 10 25.38 -1.20 18.40
CA PRO A 10 25.17 0.07 17.71
C PRO A 10 23.70 0.48 17.86
N VAL A 11 23.44 1.49 18.69
CA VAL A 11 22.10 2.05 18.87
C VAL A 11 21.92 3.18 17.83
N ASN A 12 21.18 2.90 16.77
CA ASN A 12 20.71 3.93 15.85
C ASN A 12 19.38 4.50 16.39
N VAL A 13 19.42 5.64 17.03
CA VAL A 13 18.22 6.35 17.48
C VAL A 13 17.72 7.20 16.32
N ILE A 14 16.71 6.72 15.59
CA ILE A 14 15.98 7.54 14.63
C ILE A 14 14.91 8.30 15.42
N ILE A 15 15.16 9.58 15.68
CA ILE A 15 14.18 10.47 16.30
C ILE A 15 13.18 10.86 15.21
N SER A 16 11.98 10.25 15.24
CA SER A 16 10.85 10.71 14.41
C SER A 16 10.34 12.06 14.95
N PRO A 17 10.07 13.05 14.09
CA PRO A 17 9.52 14.36 14.53
C PRO A 17 8.17 14.26 15.25
N SER A 18 7.46 13.15 15.17
CA SER A 18 6.16 12.90 15.83
C SER A 18 6.23 12.51 17.31
N GLY A 19 7.38 12.67 17.95
CA GLY A 19 7.53 12.43 19.39
C GLY A 19 7.82 10.99 19.78
N LEU A 20 8.17 10.78 21.03
CA LEU A 20 8.42 9.49 21.66
C LEU A 20 7.14 8.65 21.71
N GLY A 21 7.03 7.63 20.85
CA GLY A 21 5.90 6.70 20.81
C GLY A 21 6.04 5.66 19.70
N TYR A 22 5.22 4.62 19.78
CA TYR A 22 5.15 3.61 18.73
C TYR A 22 4.65 4.24 17.41
N ALA A 23 5.26 3.87 16.30
CA ALA A 23 4.81 4.26 14.98
C ALA A 23 3.36 3.82 14.75
N ASN A 24 2.55 4.70 14.13
CA ASN A 24 1.15 4.39 13.83
C ASN A 24 1.05 3.59 12.51
N PHE A 25 1.13 2.28 12.59
CA PHE A 25 0.98 1.38 11.45
C PHE A 25 -0.43 1.37 10.83
N SER A 26 -1.42 2.05 11.46
CA SER A 26 -2.75 2.27 10.91
C SER A 26 -2.88 3.61 10.20
N SER A 27 -1.79 4.19 9.73
CA SER A 27 -1.75 5.48 9.04
C SER A 27 -1.41 5.32 7.57
N ALA A 28 -2.01 6.15 6.72
CA ALA A 28 -1.82 6.09 5.27
C ALA A 28 -1.70 7.49 4.66
N PHE A 29 -0.88 7.62 3.62
CA PHE A 29 -0.88 8.74 2.69
C PHE A 29 -1.51 8.35 1.36
N ALA A 30 -2.29 9.26 0.77
CA ALA A 30 -2.61 9.31 -0.65
C ALA A 30 -2.02 10.61 -1.24
N PHE A 31 -1.60 10.59 -2.50
CA PHE A 31 -0.88 11.70 -3.13
C PHE A 31 -1.73 12.32 -4.23
N ALA A 32 -2.13 13.58 -4.03
CA ALA A 32 -3.01 14.35 -4.90
C ALA A 32 -2.26 15.37 -5.75
N ASP A 33 -2.78 15.64 -6.94
CA ASP A 33 -2.41 16.80 -7.75
C ASP A 33 -3.45 17.91 -7.62
N GLN A 34 -3.09 19.12 -8.01
CA GLN A 34 -4.03 20.24 -8.07
C GLN A 34 -5.25 19.96 -8.98
N ALA A 35 -5.07 19.09 -10.00
CA ALA A 35 -6.14 18.70 -10.91
C ALA A 35 -7.20 17.78 -10.27
N ASP A 36 -6.90 17.17 -9.13
CA ASP A 36 -7.82 16.30 -8.40
C ASP A 36 -8.82 17.08 -7.54
N LEU A 37 -8.57 18.38 -7.32
CA LEU A 37 -9.39 19.23 -6.45
C LEU A 37 -10.78 19.49 -7.04
N ALA A 38 -11.75 19.62 -6.17
CA ALA A 38 -13.06 20.15 -6.52
C ALA A 38 -12.97 21.63 -6.92
N ALA A 39 -13.94 22.11 -7.70
CA ALA A 39 -13.96 23.48 -8.17
C ALA A 39 -13.90 24.46 -6.99
N LEU A 40 -13.06 25.51 -7.12
CA LEU A 40 -12.87 26.57 -6.14
C LEU A 40 -12.17 26.16 -4.82
N VAL A 41 -11.80 24.91 -4.66
CA VAL A 41 -11.01 24.48 -3.50
C VAL A 41 -9.54 24.86 -3.70
N THR A 42 -8.91 25.32 -2.63
CA THR A 42 -7.48 25.58 -2.58
C THR A 42 -6.80 24.68 -1.57
N PHE A 43 -5.74 24.02 -1.97
CA PHE A 43 -4.94 23.17 -1.13
C PHE A 43 -3.46 23.48 -1.42
N ALA A 44 -2.71 23.89 -0.41
CA ALA A 44 -1.33 24.30 -0.59
C ALA A 44 -0.45 23.09 -0.93
N ALA A 45 0.46 23.25 -1.88
CA ALA A 45 1.47 22.25 -2.19
C ALA A 45 2.39 21.98 -0.98
N ASN A 46 2.94 20.78 -0.90
CA ASN A 46 3.79 20.31 0.20
C ASN A 46 3.12 20.39 1.58
N THR A 47 1.80 20.22 1.62
CA THR A 47 1.02 20.10 2.86
C THR A 47 0.10 18.89 2.80
N TYR A 48 -0.46 18.48 3.93
CA TYR A 48 -1.45 17.41 3.96
C TYR A 48 -2.69 17.81 4.76
N ARG A 49 -3.78 17.12 4.50
CA ARG A 49 -5.02 17.15 5.27
C ARG A 49 -5.43 15.75 5.66
N ASP A 50 -6.05 15.66 6.82
CA ASP A 50 -6.55 14.40 7.36
C ASP A 50 -8.07 14.31 7.19
N TYR A 51 -8.54 13.16 6.71
CA TYR A 51 -9.94 12.87 6.45
C TYR A 51 -10.36 11.60 7.18
N SER A 52 -11.54 11.62 7.77
CA SER A 52 -12.11 10.48 8.50
C SER A 52 -13.22 9.77 7.73
N THR A 53 -13.71 10.37 6.66
CA THR A 53 -14.80 9.85 5.84
C THR A 53 -14.61 10.19 4.35
N THR A 54 -15.22 9.38 3.48
CA THR A 54 -15.28 9.68 2.04
C THR A 54 -16.02 10.99 1.76
N SER A 55 -17.02 11.34 2.59
CA SER A 55 -17.78 12.60 2.43
C SER A 55 -16.91 13.83 2.68
N GLU A 56 -16.02 13.78 3.68
CA GLU A 56 -15.04 14.86 3.91
C GLU A 56 -14.06 15.01 2.74
N VAL A 57 -13.64 13.87 2.14
CA VAL A 57 -12.80 13.92 0.93
C VAL A 57 -13.53 14.58 -0.23
N ALA A 58 -14.85 14.34 -0.39
CA ALA A 58 -15.66 14.95 -1.46
C ALA A 58 -15.85 16.46 -1.29
N GLU A 59 -15.57 17.04 -0.12
CA GLU A 59 -15.59 18.50 0.08
C GLU A 59 -14.38 19.16 -0.60
N ASP A 60 -13.24 18.49 -0.64
CA ASP A 60 -12.00 19.03 -1.18
C ASP A 60 -11.66 18.49 -2.58
N PHE A 61 -12.08 17.26 -2.92
CA PHE A 61 -11.70 16.57 -4.16
C PHE A 61 -12.92 16.24 -5.01
N ALA A 62 -12.76 16.32 -6.31
CA ALA A 62 -13.80 15.93 -7.25
C ALA A 62 -14.17 14.43 -7.09
N THR A 63 -15.46 14.10 -7.19
CA THR A 63 -15.95 12.73 -6.94
C THR A 63 -15.56 11.72 -8.02
N ASP A 64 -15.05 12.17 -9.14
CA ASP A 64 -14.43 11.38 -10.20
C ASP A 64 -12.90 11.36 -10.12
N SER A 65 -12.31 12.02 -9.11
CA SER A 65 -10.87 12.06 -8.94
C SER A 65 -10.31 10.74 -8.42
N PRO A 66 -9.07 10.40 -8.76
CA PRO A 66 -8.35 9.26 -8.18
C PRO A 66 -8.33 9.24 -6.65
N ILE A 67 -8.21 10.41 -6.02
CA ILE A 67 -8.17 10.55 -4.56
C ILE A 67 -9.51 10.15 -3.92
N TYR A 68 -10.62 10.56 -4.51
CA TYR A 68 -11.94 10.15 -4.05
C TYR A 68 -12.15 8.62 -4.21
N HIS A 69 -11.65 8.04 -5.30
CA HIS A 69 -11.70 6.60 -5.53
C HIS A 69 -10.84 5.82 -4.50
N ILE A 70 -9.62 6.30 -4.19
CA ILE A 70 -8.77 5.76 -3.13
C ILE A 70 -9.52 5.79 -1.79
N ALA A 71 -10.07 6.95 -1.42
CA ALA A 71 -10.80 7.13 -0.18
C ALA A 71 -12.04 6.22 -0.11
N THR A 72 -12.77 6.06 -1.22
CA THR A 72 -13.94 5.20 -1.31
C THR A 72 -13.56 3.74 -1.00
N ARG A 73 -12.50 3.21 -1.60
CA ARG A 73 -12.05 1.85 -1.32
C ARG A 73 -11.47 1.71 0.10
N TYR A 74 -10.64 2.66 0.52
CA TYR A 74 -10.01 2.62 1.82
C TYR A 74 -11.01 2.62 2.96
N PHE A 75 -12.00 3.52 2.95
CA PHE A 75 -13.02 3.61 4.00
C PHE A 75 -14.15 2.58 3.89
N ALA A 76 -14.24 1.84 2.78
CA ALA A 76 -15.20 0.74 2.64
C ALA A 76 -14.83 -0.49 3.49
N GLN A 77 -13.61 -0.59 4.00
CA GLN A 77 -13.18 -1.74 4.80
C GLN A 77 -13.86 -1.76 6.17
N ILE A 78 -14.14 -2.99 6.65
CA ILE A 78 -14.76 -3.22 7.96
C ILE A 78 -13.79 -4.03 8.85
N PRO A 79 -13.41 -3.50 10.04
CA PRO A 79 -13.75 -2.18 10.57
C PRO A 79 -13.16 -1.04 9.72
N LYS A 80 -13.87 0.08 9.69
CA LYS A 80 -13.43 1.27 8.93
C LYS A 80 -12.12 1.80 9.50
N PRO A 81 -11.11 2.14 8.65
CA PRO A 81 -9.93 2.85 9.09
C PRO A 81 -10.26 4.21 9.72
N PRO A 82 -9.49 4.66 10.71
CA PRO A 82 -9.80 5.90 11.41
C PRO A 82 -9.57 7.15 10.55
N GLN A 83 -8.57 7.13 9.67
CA GLN A 83 -8.08 8.34 9.01
C GLN A 83 -7.30 8.00 7.74
N LEU A 84 -7.44 8.85 6.72
CA LEU A 84 -6.59 8.93 5.54
C LEU A 84 -5.98 10.33 5.47
N SER A 85 -4.66 10.42 5.35
CA SER A 85 -3.97 11.67 5.07
C SER A 85 -3.83 11.82 3.56
N VAL A 86 -4.14 12.99 3.02
CA VAL A 86 -3.91 13.30 1.60
C VAL A 86 -2.84 14.38 1.52
N TRP A 87 -1.74 14.05 0.85
CA TRP A 87 -0.64 14.96 0.55
C TRP A 87 -0.86 15.64 -0.78
N MET A 88 -0.70 16.95 -0.83
CA MET A 88 -0.76 17.73 -2.06
C MET A 88 0.64 17.85 -2.67
N LYS A 89 0.83 17.23 -3.84
CA LYS A 89 2.10 17.27 -4.58
C LYS A 89 2.46 18.69 -5.01
N ASP A 90 3.75 18.98 -5.03
CA ASP A 90 4.27 20.21 -5.61
C ASP A 90 4.38 20.02 -7.13
N PRO A 91 3.83 20.91 -7.97
CA PRO A 91 4.03 20.84 -9.41
C PRO A 91 5.50 20.98 -9.85
N LEU A 92 6.38 21.40 -8.95
CA LEU A 92 7.82 21.53 -9.19
C LEU A 92 8.62 20.29 -8.80
N ASP A 93 7.98 19.26 -8.24
CA ASP A 93 8.66 17.99 -7.95
C ASP A 93 9.15 17.37 -9.26
N THR A 94 10.40 16.91 -9.26
CA THR A 94 11.01 16.33 -10.47
C THR A 94 10.46 14.94 -10.77
N ASP A 95 10.08 14.21 -9.73
CA ASP A 95 9.46 12.89 -9.82
C ASP A 95 8.63 12.57 -8.56
N ILE A 96 7.99 11.42 -8.56
CA ILE A 96 7.16 10.98 -7.43
C ILE A 96 7.97 10.67 -6.17
N VAL A 97 9.26 10.34 -6.29
CA VAL A 97 10.13 10.04 -5.15
C VAL A 97 10.45 11.31 -4.38
N ASP A 98 10.62 12.45 -5.06
CA ASP A 98 10.75 13.77 -4.40
C ASP A 98 9.53 14.07 -3.53
N THR A 99 8.33 13.83 -4.07
CA THR A 99 7.08 13.98 -3.32
C THR A 99 7.04 13.08 -2.08
N LEU A 100 7.42 11.79 -2.24
CA LEU A 100 7.45 10.82 -1.14
C LEU A 100 8.43 11.24 -0.04
N ASN A 101 9.60 11.75 -0.40
CA ASN A 101 10.60 12.23 0.55
C ASN A 101 10.06 13.42 1.35
N LYS A 102 9.50 14.44 0.67
CA LYS A 102 8.92 15.61 1.33
C LYS A 102 7.79 15.23 2.29
N ALA A 103 6.90 14.33 1.86
CA ALA A 103 5.81 13.85 2.72
C ALA A 103 6.33 13.04 3.91
N ALA A 104 7.40 12.25 3.72
CA ALA A 104 8.02 11.47 4.76
C ALA A 104 8.71 12.32 5.83
N ASP A 105 9.30 13.45 5.42
CA ASP A 105 9.95 14.41 6.31
C ASP A 105 8.92 15.17 7.16
N GLU A 106 7.73 15.46 6.59
CA GLU A 106 6.69 16.22 7.29
C GLU A 106 5.91 15.35 8.28
N ALA A 107 5.53 14.13 7.88
CA ALA A 107 4.75 13.23 8.75
C ALA A 107 5.01 11.76 8.48
N TRP A 108 5.11 10.98 9.56
CA TRP A 108 5.22 9.55 9.45
C TRP A 108 3.86 8.93 9.15
N ARG A 109 3.73 8.28 7.98
CA ARG A 109 2.58 7.47 7.60
C ARG A 109 3.10 6.16 6.99
N TYR A 110 2.52 5.04 7.40
CA TYR A 110 3.04 3.73 7.02
C TYR A 110 2.67 3.35 5.59
N HIS A 111 1.38 3.30 5.27
CA HIS A 111 0.90 2.89 3.95
C HIS A 111 0.93 4.04 2.95
N GLN A 112 1.41 3.77 1.73
CA GLN A 112 1.51 4.76 0.66
C GLN A 112 0.61 4.36 -0.51
N PHE A 113 -0.31 5.23 -0.90
CA PHE A 113 -1.27 5.04 -1.98
C PHE A 113 -0.99 6.02 -3.11
N LEU A 114 -0.60 5.47 -4.26
CA LEU A 114 -0.27 6.26 -5.45
C LEU A 114 -1.39 6.16 -6.48
N LYS A 115 -1.57 7.23 -7.26
CA LYS A 115 -2.48 7.22 -8.40
C LYS A 115 -1.92 6.35 -9.51
N LEU A 116 -2.82 5.77 -10.35
CA LEU A 116 -2.38 4.98 -11.50
C LEU A 116 -1.50 5.79 -12.46
N SER A 117 -1.79 7.09 -12.63
CA SER A 117 -1.00 7.99 -13.46
C SER A 117 0.45 8.15 -12.98
N ASP A 118 0.70 7.98 -11.69
CA ASP A 118 2.03 8.08 -11.09
C ASP A 118 2.78 6.74 -11.11
N LEU A 119 2.11 5.64 -11.47
CA LEU A 119 2.66 4.28 -11.48
C LEU A 119 3.07 3.83 -12.89
N THR A 120 3.78 4.68 -13.65
CA THR A 120 4.51 4.22 -14.83
C THR A 120 5.54 3.17 -14.43
N GLU A 121 6.04 2.36 -15.37
CA GLU A 121 7.01 1.31 -15.04
C GLU A 121 8.25 1.87 -14.32
N ALA A 122 8.83 2.96 -14.85
CA ALA A 122 9.99 3.60 -14.23
C ALA A 122 9.69 4.10 -12.82
N ASN A 123 8.55 4.76 -12.62
CA ASN A 123 8.13 5.24 -11.31
C ASN A 123 7.84 4.09 -10.34
N ALA A 124 7.17 3.04 -10.79
CA ALA A 124 6.85 1.90 -9.96
C ALA A 124 8.12 1.20 -9.41
N LEU A 125 9.18 1.13 -10.21
CA LEU A 125 10.50 0.64 -9.77
C LEU A 125 11.12 1.58 -8.74
N ALA A 126 11.13 2.89 -9.02
CA ALA A 126 11.73 3.89 -8.13
C ALA A 126 11.00 3.98 -6.78
N VAL A 127 9.66 3.94 -6.78
CA VAL A 127 8.89 3.95 -5.53
C VAL A 127 9.02 2.64 -4.75
N GLY A 128 9.22 1.51 -5.44
CA GLY A 128 9.54 0.23 -4.80
C GLY A 128 10.87 0.29 -4.04
N ASP A 129 11.92 0.85 -4.66
CA ASP A 129 13.22 1.08 -4.02
C ASP A 129 13.10 2.03 -2.82
N TRP A 130 12.31 3.09 -2.97
CA TRP A 130 12.03 4.03 -1.88
C TRP A 130 11.29 3.34 -0.72
N GLY A 131 10.31 2.50 -1.02
CA GLY A 131 9.57 1.72 -0.03
C GLY A 131 10.48 0.82 0.80
N ASP A 132 11.41 0.12 0.16
CA ASP A 132 12.39 -0.75 0.82
C ASP A 132 13.37 0.06 1.69
N ALA A 133 13.86 1.19 1.17
CA ALA A 133 14.79 2.05 1.90
C ALA A 133 14.16 2.65 3.17
N ASN A 134 12.85 2.94 3.13
CA ASN A 134 12.12 3.59 4.22
C ASN A 134 11.25 2.64 5.06
N SER A 135 11.22 1.34 4.75
CA SER A 135 10.32 0.35 5.36
C SER A 135 8.85 0.84 5.35
N ARG A 136 8.38 1.28 4.18
CA ARG A 136 7.02 1.79 3.97
C ARG A 136 6.38 1.13 2.75
N PRO A 137 5.30 0.37 2.91
CA PRO A 137 4.68 -0.34 1.81
C PRO A 137 3.99 0.59 0.81
N ILE A 138 4.24 0.31 -0.46
CA ILE A 138 3.58 0.90 -1.61
C ILE A 138 2.47 -0.05 -2.07
N TRP A 139 1.24 0.43 -2.16
CA TRP A 139 0.09 -0.34 -2.57
C TRP A 139 -0.37 0.09 -3.95
N ALA A 140 -0.13 -0.76 -4.93
CA ALA A 140 -0.41 -0.49 -6.34
C ALA A 140 -1.38 -1.52 -6.93
N THR A 141 -2.25 -1.08 -7.83
CA THR A 141 -3.12 -1.97 -8.61
C THR A 141 -2.84 -1.74 -10.08
N PHE A 142 -2.67 -2.80 -10.86
CA PHE A 142 -2.39 -2.75 -12.29
C PHE A 142 -3.49 -3.47 -13.07
N SER A 143 -3.73 -3.02 -14.31
CA SER A 143 -4.81 -3.54 -15.17
C SER A 143 -4.33 -3.90 -16.59
N ALA A 144 -3.02 -3.95 -16.83
CA ALA A 144 -2.46 -4.26 -18.14
C ALA A 144 -2.69 -5.73 -18.50
N ALA A 145 -3.20 -5.99 -19.70
CA ALA A 145 -3.51 -7.35 -20.16
C ALA A 145 -2.27 -8.26 -20.24
N GLY A 146 -1.08 -7.71 -20.54
CA GLY A 146 0.18 -8.45 -20.59
C GLY A 146 0.57 -9.14 -19.28
N ILE A 147 0.02 -8.68 -18.15
CA ILE A 147 0.23 -9.29 -16.84
C ILE A 147 -0.31 -10.75 -16.80
N LEU A 148 -1.38 -11.02 -17.54
CA LEU A 148 -2.02 -12.34 -17.59
C LEU A 148 -1.32 -13.32 -18.54
N ASP A 149 -0.32 -12.88 -19.29
CA ASP A 149 0.47 -13.74 -20.17
C ASP A 149 1.59 -14.42 -19.36
N PRO A 150 1.59 -15.76 -19.23
CA PRO A 150 2.63 -16.48 -18.49
C PRO A 150 4.00 -16.45 -19.19
N GLN A 151 4.06 -16.09 -20.47
CA GLN A 151 5.31 -15.96 -21.23
C GLN A 151 5.89 -14.54 -21.19
N SER A 152 5.13 -13.57 -20.71
CA SER A 152 5.62 -12.19 -20.59
C SER A 152 6.56 -12.05 -19.38
N ASP A 153 7.75 -11.53 -19.64
CA ASP A 153 8.74 -11.12 -18.64
C ASP A 153 8.97 -9.60 -18.63
N THR A 154 8.31 -8.88 -19.56
CA THR A 154 8.42 -7.45 -19.75
C THR A 154 7.20 -6.68 -19.23
N ASP A 155 6.17 -7.36 -18.71
CA ASP A 155 5.06 -6.69 -18.05
C ASP A 155 5.46 -6.16 -16.68
N ILE A 156 4.75 -5.17 -16.20
CA ILE A 156 5.08 -4.44 -14.97
C ILE A 156 5.22 -5.37 -13.73
N MET A 157 4.40 -6.42 -13.59
CA MET A 157 4.52 -7.32 -12.44
C MET A 157 5.75 -8.22 -12.54
N SER A 158 6.08 -8.70 -13.74
CA SER A 158 7.30 -9.46 -13.98
C SER A 158 8.55 -8.63 -13.68
N VAL A 159 8.57 -7.38 -14.12
CA VAL A 159 9.69 -6.46 -13.88
C VAL A 159 9.80 -6.12 -12.38
N LEU A 160 8.71 -5.83 -11.70
CA LEU A 160 8.70 -5.57 -10.25
C LEU A 160 9.18 -6.79 -9.45
N LYS A 161 8.73 -8.00 -9.81
CA LYS A 161 9.19 -9.23 -9.18
C LYS A 161 10.68 -9.47 -9.42
N ALA A 162 11.17 -9.25 -10.65
CA ALA A 162 12.60 -9.36 -10.96
C ALA A 162 13.45 -8.37 -10.16
N LYS A 163 12.93 -7.17 -9.90
CA LYS A 163 13.55 -6.17 -9.02
C LYS A 163 13.60 -6.66 -7.56
N GLY A 164 12.54 -7.30 -7.09
CA GLY A 164 12.50 -7.97 -5.79
C GLY A 164 12.19 -7.05 -4.61
N ASN A 165 11.51 -5.93 -4.84
CA ASN A 165 11.19 -4.99 -3.78
C ASN A 165 10.20 -5.57 -2.77
N ARG A 166 10.63 -5.65 -1.52
CA ARG A 166 9.89 -6.27 -0.43
C ARG A 166 8.67 -5.46 -0.01
N HIS A 167 8.76 -4.13 -0.03
CA HIS A 167 7.68 -3.21 0.33
C HIS A 167 6.83 -2.76 -0.85
N MET A 168 6.97 -3.41 -2.01
CA MET A 168 6.07 -3.21 -3.15
C MET A 168 5.00 -4.29 -3.16
N PHE A 169 3.73 -3.89 -3.03
CA PHE A 169 2.57 -4.78 -3.03
C PHE A 169 1.72 -4.47 -4.27
N ALA A 170 1.80 -5.34 -5.26
CA ALA A 170 1.15 -5.15 -6.55
C ALA A 170 -0.05 -6.08 -6.72
N GLY A 171 -1.22 -5.50 -6.94
CA GLY A 171 -2.45 -6.21 -7.23
C GLY A 171 -2.88 -6.09 -8.69
N PHE A 172 -3.67 -7.05 -9.14
CA PHE A 172 -4.29 -7.06 -10.45
C PHE A 172 -5.79 -6.82 -10.37
N LYS A 173 -6.30 -6.00 -11.29
CA LYS A 173 -7.73 -5.86 -11.59
C LYS A 173 -7.94 -5.79 -13.09
N SER A 174 -8.96 -6.47 -13.60
CA SER A 174 -9.24 -6.42 -15.04
C SER A 174 -9.65 -5.02 -15.49
N ALA A 175 -9.17 -4.60 -16.67
CA ALA A 175 -9.52 -3.30 -17.24
C ALA A 175 -11.03 -3.14 -17.45
N ALA A 176 -11.76 -4.23 -17.71
CA ALA A 176 -13.22 -4.22 -17.85
C ALA A 176 -13.90 -3.80 -16.54
N GLN A 177 -13.46 -4.32 -15.40
CA GLN A 177 -14.01 -3.94 -14.09
C GLN A 177 -13.65 -2.51 -13.73
N VAL A 178 -12.41 -2.07 -13.99
CA VAL A 178 -11.99 -0.67 -13.77
C VAL A 178 -12.79 0.31 -14.65
N THR A 179 -13.13 -0.08 -15.88
CA THR A 179 -14.00 0.74 -16.74
C THR A 179 -15.43 0.82 -16.21
N THR A 180 -15.95 -0.27 -15.64
CA THR A 180 -17.30 -0.31 -15.08
C THR A 180 -17.39 0.47 -13.74
N ASP A 181 -16.38 0.32 -12.90
CA ASP A 181 -16.25 1.00 -11.62
C ASP A 181 -14.79 1.45 -11.43
N PRO A 182 -14.47 2.71 -11.67
CA PRO A 182 -13.11 3.25 -11.55
C PRO A 182 -12.49 3.05 -10.16
N THR A 183 -13.31 2.89 -9.12
CA THR A 183 -12.79 2.64 -7.76
C THR A 183 -12.07 1.28 -7.65
N GLN A 184 -12.37 0.30 -8.54
CA GLN A 184 -11.70 -1.00 -8.58
C GLN A 184 -10.20 -0.88 -8.84
N ALA A 185 -9.75 0.18 -9.51
CA ALA A 185 -8.34 0.50 -9.72
C ALA A 185 -7.55 0.69 -8.41
N TYR A 186 -8.25 0.81 -7.28
CA TYR A 186 -7.65 1.05 -5.96
C TYR A 186 -7.99 -0.05 -4.94
N ALA A 187 -8.27 -1.27 -5.42
CA ALA A 187 -8.60 -2.42 -4.55
C ALA A 187 -7.50 -2.72 -3.53
N MET A 188 -6.23 -2.51 -3.89
CA MET A 188 -5.10 -2.69 -2.97
C MET A 188 -5.11 -1.71 -1.79
N CYS A 189 -5.67 -0.51 -1.94
CA CYS A 189 -5.83 0.43 -0.82
C CYS A 189 -6.83 -0.10 0.22
N GLN A 190 -7.85 -0.84 -0.22
CA GLN A 190 -8.79 -1.49 0.69
C GLN A 190 -8.15 -2.69 1.40
N LEU A 191 -7.28 -3.44 0.72
CA LEU A 191 -6.49 -4.50 1.37
C LEU A 191 -5.57 -3.91 2.44
N ALA A 192 -4.89 -2.79 2.16
CA ALA A 192 -4.11 -2.08 3.17
C ALA A 192 -4.94 -1.75 4.41
N ALA A 193 -6.17 -1.26 4.22
CA ALA A 193 -7.08 -0.96 5.31
C ALA A 193 -7.44 -2.17 6.18
N ALA A 194 -7.43 -3.39 5.61
CA ALA A 194 -7.65 -4.60 6.38
C ALA A 194 -6.57 -4.87 7.43
N PHE A 195 -5.33 -4.42 7.17
CA PHE A 195 -4.21 -4.56 8.09
C PHE A 195 -4.24 -3.54 9.25
N HIS A 196 -5.10 -2.53 9.22
CA HIS A 196 -5.30 -1.61 10.35
C HIS A 196 -5.84 -2.28 11.62
N LYS A 197 -6.28 -3.53 11.52
CA LYS A 197 -6.65 -4.36 12.69
C LYS A 197 -5.43 -4.79 13.51
N PHE A 198 -4.24 -4.66 12.96
CA PHE A 198 -3.01 -5.05 13.62
C PHE A 198 -2.74 -4.13 14.84
N ARG A 199 -2.52 -4.76 15.98
CA ARG A 199 -2.16 -4.06 17.22
C ARG A 199 -0.92 -4.70 17.82
N PRO A 200 0.22 -4.00 17.84
CA PRO A 200 1.49 -4.57 18.33
C PRO A 200 1.51 -4.90 19.82
N ASN A 201 0.50 -4.50 20.58
CA ASN A 201 0.40 -4.74 22.04
C ASN A 201 -0.06 -6.15 22.45
N GLY A 202 0.05 -7.13 21.59
CA GLY A 202 -0.13 -8.54 21.92
C GLY A 202 -1.56 -9.08 21.83
N GLN A 203 -2.57 -8.29 21.53
CA GLN A 203 -3.96 -8.80 21.44
C GLN A 203 -4.35 -9.32 20.05
N ARG A 204 -3.67 -8.88 18.97
CA ARG A 204 -3.84 -9.34 17.59
C ARG A 204 -2.52 -9.22 16.87
N THR A 205 -1.72 -10.26 16.95
CA THR A 205 -0.32 -10.25 16.51
C THR A 205 -0.09 -10.69 15.07
N ALA A 206 -1.05 -11.34 14.43
CA ALA A 206 -0.95 -11.73 13.03
C ALA A 206 -2.32 -11.61 12.36
N ILE A 207 -2.35 -10.97 11.20
CA ILE A 207 -3.52 -10.91 10.32
C ILE A 207 -3.00 -11.32 8.96
N THR A 208 -3.54 -12.41 8.41
CA THR A 208 -3.21 -12.78 7.04
C THR A 208 -3.97 -11.92 6.03
N GLY A 209 -3.31 -11.54 4.95
CA GLY A 209 -3.93 -10.94 3.77
C GLY A 209 -4.70 -11.95 2.93
N GLU A 210 -4.31 -13.23 3.01
CA GLU A 210 -4.90 -14.30 2.22
C GLU A 210 -6.36 -14.55 2.64
N PHE A 211 -7.23 -14.74 1.65
CA PHE A 211 -8.67 -14.94 1.80
C PHE A 211 -9.44 -13.81 2.50
N GLN A 212 -8.85 -12.64 2.69
CA GLN A 212 -9.58 -11.48 3.20
C GLN A 212 -10.75 -11.13 2.26
N VAL A 213 -11.89 -10.80 2.87
CA VAL A 213 -13.05 -10.27 2.15
C VAL A 213 -12.95 -8.76 2.12
N LEU A 214 -13.02 -8.19 0.93
CA LEU A 214 -12.99 -6.74 0.72
C LEU A 214 -14.38 -6.29 0.20
N PRO A 215 -15.22 -5.66 1.04
CA PRO A 215 -16.56 -5.25 0.64
C PRO A 215 -16.54 -4.34 -0.60
N GLY A 216 -17.31 -4.73 -1.63
CA GLY A 216 -17.43 -3.97 -2.87
C GLY A 216 -16.27 -4.11 -3.86
N VAL A 217 -15.22 -4.87 -3.53
CA VAL A 217 -14.22 -5.28 -4.53
C VAL A 217 -14.78 -6.46 -5.34
N MET A 218 -14.89 -6.28 -6.65
CA MET A 218 -15.40 -7.32 -7.55
C MET A 218 -14.33 -8.40 -7.78
N GLY A 219 -14.75 -9.67 -7.81
CA GLY A 219 -13.86 -10.77 -8.21
C GLY A 219 -13.59 -10.75 -9.70
N ASP A 220 -12.34 -11.02 -10.09
CA ASP A 220 -11.99 -11.23 -11.49
C ASP A 220 -12.28 -12.67 -11.90
N ASP A 221 -12.87 -12.86 -13.10
CA ASP A 221 -13.05 -14.17 -13.72
C ASP A 221 -11.77 -14.52 -14.48
N LEU A 222 -10.92 -15.31 -13.85
CA LEU A 222 -9.59 -15.66 -14.37
C LEU A 222 -9.56 -17.08 -14.90
N SER A 223 -9.04 -17.25 -16.11
CA SER A 223 -8.69 -18.59 -16.60
C SER A 223 -7.58 -19.20 -15.75
N THR A 224 -7.45 -20.54 -15.76
CA THR A 224 -6.36 -21.23 -15.06
C THR A 224 -4.97 -20.71 -15.49
N THR A 225 -4.81 -20.35 -16.76
CA THR A 225 -3.56 -19.78 -17.29
C THR A 225 -3.27 -18.42 -16.66
N ALA A 226 -4.26 -17.54 -16.61
CA ALA A 226 -4.14 -16.20 -15.99
C ALA A 226 -3.87 -16.31 -14.48
N TYR A 227 -4.56 -17.21 -13.80
CA TYR A 227 -4.33 -17.52 -12.38
C TYR A 227 -2.87 -17.91 -12.14
N ASN A 228 -2.34 -18.87 -12.94
CA ASN A 228 -0.97 -19.34 -12.80
C ASN A 228 0.05 -18.22 -13.13
N ALA A 229 -0.25 -17.38 -14.14
CA ALA A 229 0.59 -16.23 -14.48
C ALA A 229 0.70 -15.24 -13.31
N LEU A 230 -0.43 -14.82 -12.73
CA LEU A 230 -0.45 -13.92 -11.57
C LEU A 230 0.27 -14.52 -10.37
N THR A 231 0.01 -15.79 -10.07
CA THR A 231 0.67 -16.49 -8.96
C THR A 231 2.19 -16.56 -9.15
N SER A 232 2.63 -16.86 -10.38
CA SER A 232 4.07 -16.93 -10.70
C SER A 232 4.76 -15.58 -10.61
N LYS A 233 4.04 -14.47 -10.79
CA LYS A 233 4.55 -13.08 -10.73
C LYS A 233 4.38 -12.42 -9.37
N ASN A 234 3.99 -13.16 -8.33
CA ASN A 234 3.66 -12.64 -7.00
C ASN A 234 2.52 -11.61 -6.99
N GLY A 235 1.72 -11.54 -8.04
CA GLY A 235 0.60 -10.59 -8.13
C GLY A 235 -0.52 -10.97 -7.17
N VAL A 236 -1.01 -10.00 -6.40
CA VAL A 236 -2.25 -10.14 -5.61
C VAL A 236 -3.44 -10.01 -6.56
N PHE A 237 -4.44 -10.86 -6.41
CA PHE A 237 -5.66 -10.76 -7.21
C PHE A 237 -6.90 -11.11 -6.39
N PHE A 238 -8.05 -10.81 -6.95
CA PHE A 238 -9.33 -10.91 -6.28
C PHE A 238 -10.24 -11.83 -7.10
N THR A 239 -10.71 -12.92 -6.52
CA THR A 239 -11.59 -13.85 -7.20
C THR A 239 -12.68 -14.39 -6.27
N GLN A 240 -13.77 -14.85 -6.84
CA GLN A 240 -14.78 -15.57 -6.08
C GLN A 240 -14.26 -16.98 -5.77
N VAL A 241 -14.33 -17.36 -4.50
CA VAL A 241 -14.01 -18.71 -4.05
C VAL A 241 -15.29 -19.36 -3.59
N GLU A 242 -15.69 -20.43 -4.25
CA GLU A 242 -16.82 -21.24 -3.81
C GLU A 242 -16.46 -21.97 -2.51
N LEU A 243 -16.93 -21.46 -1.41
CA LEU A 243 -16.91 -22.14 -0.12
C LEU A 243 -18.33 -22.57 0.20
N ALA A 244 -18.63 -23.86 0.07
CA ALA A 244 -19.82 -24.53 0.57
C ALA A 244 -21.07 -23.63 0.78
N GLY A 245 -21.66 -23.13 -0.33
CA GLY A 245 -22.94 -22.39 -0.29
C GLY A 245 -22.83 -20.87 -0.02
N GLN A 246 -21.66 -20.28 -0.02
CA GLN A 246 -21.47 -18.83 0.03
C GLN A 246 -20.87 -18.31 -1.28
N THR A 247 -21.69 -17.62 -2.07
CA THR A 247 -21.34 -17.18 -3.43
C THR A 247 -20.96 -15.70 -3.54
N ASP A 248 -20.95 -14.92 -2.46
CA ASP A 248 -21.17 -13.48 -2.61
C ASP A 248 -19.95 -12.56 -2.43
N ASN A 249 -18.78 -13.05 -2.03
CA ASN A 249 -17.67 -12.14 -1.75
C ASN A 249 -16.39 -12.57 -2.46
N SER A 250 -15.80 -11.65 -3.22
CA SER A 250 -14.46 -11.84 -3.73
C SER A 250 -13.46 -11.89 -2.57
N ARG A 251 -12.48 -12.77 -2.72
CA ARG A 251 -11.41 -12.96 -1.74
C ARG A 251 -10.07 -12.59 -2.34
N VAL A 252 -9.20 -12.12 -1.48
CA VAL A 252 -7.80 -11.87 -1.81
C VAL A 252 -7.09 -13.21 -1.98
N ILE A 253 -6.39 -13.37 -3.08
CA ILE A 253 -5.59 -14.56 -3.39
C ILE A 253 -4.16 -14.13 -3.69
N ASN A 254 -3.21 -14.98 -3.30
CA ASN A 254 -1.78 -14.78 -3.50
C ASN A 254 -1.29 -13.47 -2.88
N SER A 255 -1.63 -13.25 -1.60
CA SER A 255 -1.25 -12.05 -0.84
C SER A 255 0.26 -11.96 -0.62
N LYS A 256 1.03 -11.80 -1.71
CA LYS A 256 2.49 -11.74 -1.70
C LYS A 256 3.00 -10.35 -2.03
N SER A 257 4.17 -10.03 -1.47
CA SER A 257 4.97 -8.88 -1.87
C SER A 257 5.76 -9.20 -3.15
N MET A 258 6.30 -8.17 -3.79
CA MET A 258 7.19 -8.32 -4.95
C MET A 258 8.61 -8.76 -4.57
N SER A 259 8.83 -9.23 -3.34
CA SER A 259 10.12 -9.75 -2.91
C SER A 259 10.56 -10.95 -3.76
N SER A 260 11.85 -11.11 -3.95
CA SER A 260 12.43 -12.24 -4.69
C SER A 260 12.08 -13.61 -4.06
N PHE A 261 11.78 -13.61 -2.76
CA PHE A 261 11.43 -14.81 -2.00
C PHE A 261 9.93 -15.11 -1.96
N GLY A 262 9.09 -14.19 -2.50
CA GLY A 262 7.64 -14.35 -2.49
C GLY A 262 7.05 -14.36 -1.07
N GLU A 263 7.56 -13.48 -0.20
CA GLU A 263 7.06 -13.29 1.16
C GLU A 263 5.61 -12.84 1.15
N PHE A 264 4.83 -13.29 2.12
CA PHE A 264 3.48 -12.78 2.28
C PHE A 264 3.49 -11.34 2.79
N ILE A 265 2.50 -10.55 2.37
CA ILE A 265 2.35 -9.14 2.78
C ILE A 265 2.28 -9.02 4.31
N ASP A 266 1.55 -9.93 4.95
CA ASP A 266 1.42 -9.97 6.41
C ASP A 266 2.76 -10.24 7.11
N ASP A 267 3.62 -11.09 6.56
CA ASP A 267 4.97 -11.33 7.13
C ASP A 267 5.83 -10.06 7.04
N VAL A 268 5.77 -9.35 5.92
CA VAL A 268 6.50 -8.08 5.73
C VAL A 268 6.05 -7.04 6.77
N ILE A 269 4.73 -6.83 6.87
CA ILE A 269 4.15 -5.84 7.81
C ILE A 269 4.43 -6.23 9.26
N ASN A 270 4.24 -7.50 9.61
CA ASN A 270 4.49 -8.00 10.97
C ASN A 270 5.95 -7.81 11.39
N LEU A 271 6.88 -8.03 10.46
CA LEU A 271 8.30 -7.82 10.74
C LEU A 271 8.64 -6.34 10.91
N ASP A 272 8.06 -5.44 10.12
CA ASP A 272 8.25 -4.00 10.29
C ASP A 272 7.73 -3.51 11.64
N VAL A 273 6.55 -3.97 12.02
CA VAL A 273 5.96 -3.66 13.33
C VAL A 273 6.83 -4.21 14.46
N LEU A 274 7.31 -5.43 14.34
CA LEU A 274 8.19 -6.04 15.34
C LEU A 274 9.51 -5.28 15.46
N LYS A 275 10.14 -4.91 14.34
CA LYS A 275 11.36 -4.09 14.31
C LYS A 275 11.15 -2.75 15.01
N ASN A 276 10.05 -2.05 14.69
CA ASN A 276 9.73 -0.78 15.34
C ASN A 276 9.52 -0.94 16.85
N TYR A 277 8.78 -1.98 17.26
CA TYR A 277 8.56 -2.28 18.67
C TYR A 277 9.88 -2.50 19.41
N LEU A 278 10.77 -3.32 18.88
CA LEU A 278 12.06 -3.62 19.48
C LEU A 278 12.99 -2.39 19.52
N GLN A 279 12.92 -1.52 18.53
CA GLN A 279 13.69 -0.27 18.52
C GLN A 279 13.22 0.71 19.59
N VAL A 280 11.91 0.85 19.78
CA VAL A 280 11.33 1.76 20.81
C VAL A 280 11.62 1.26 22.21
N ASP A 281 11.59 -0.05 22.44
CA ASP A 281 11.91 -0.64 23.76
C ASP A 281 13.43 -0.73 24.04
N GLY A 282 14.27 -0.23 23.15
CA GLY A 282 15.73 -0.23 23.32
C GLY A 282 16.39 -1.59 23.08
N TYR A 283 15.65 -2.55 22.52
CA TYR A 283 16.21 -3.82 22.09
C TYR A 283 16.74 -3.71 20.67
N ASN A 284 18.04 -3.85 20.52
CA ASN A 284 18.67 -3.92 19.20
C ASN A 284 18.77 -5.39 18.78
N TYR A 285 17.89 -5.83 17.89
CA TYR A 285 17.95 -7.17 17.33
C TYR A 285 18.80 -7.16 16.06
N ASN A 286 20.07 -7.54 16.19
CA ASN A 286 20.91 -7.87 15.05
C ASN A 286 20.69 -9.35 14.72
N ALA A 287 19.88 -9.63 13.69
CA ALA A 287 19.76 -10.95 13.09
C ALA A 287 20.82 -11.14 12.01
#